data_f78357e4ca56a97cfcf8c3e94bbb9d44
#
_entry.id   f78357e4ca56a97cfcf8c3e94bbb9d44
#
_cell.length_a   1.000
_cell.length_b   1.000
_cell.length_c   1.000
_cell.angle_alpha   90.00
_cell.angle_beta   90.00
_cell.angle_gamma   90.00
#
_symmetry.space_group_name_H-M   'P 1'
#
loop_
_entity.id
_entity.type
_entity.pdbx_description
1 polymer ?
#
loop_
_entity_poly.entity_id
_entity_poly.type
_entity_poly.pdbx_seq_one_letter_code
_entity_poly.pdbx_strand_id
1 'polypeptide(L)'
;MTLPAPGAGQAATPRSFFQRFKDAGQAVLDKRKLKSLLLESVSDGVLTAEELEEIRALMARTGIDKSILAEWGEDILERAVDSISLSNLSLERVHSVESVKDFLGVENSVVQKQLQRLDRWRYIATIRKGTLPVQDVKNLVLRKNEIVHWVEPGKLWEERVVSRRYEGGSSGVSFRIAKGITFRTGGTRGQLVTDTADVPISEGNFIITSHRLVFQGQAKSFETKFDKILDIHNHLDGIRFSESNKQKPRKIQYYSANGDVIVEILSQILAKSGAGIG
;
A
#
# COMPACT_ATOMS: atom_id res chain seq x y z
N MET A 1 -35.08 -74.86 -3.84
CA MET A 1 -34.99 -73.37 -3.88
C MET A 1 -34.09 -72.98 -2.68
N THR A 2 -32.79 -72.87 -2.94
CA THR A 2 -31.78 -72.59 -1.95
C THR A 2 -31.35 -71.12 -2.08
N LEU A 3 -31.56 -70.33 -1.03
CA LEU A 3 -31.16 -68.94 -0.96
C LEU A 3 -29.62 -68.80 -0.86
N PRO A 4 -28.98 -67.85 -1.57
CA PRO A 4 -27.53 -67.64 -1.40
C PRO A 4 -27.26 -66.87 -0.10
N ALA A 5 -26.17 -67.21 0.58
CA ALA A 5 -25.63 -66.61 1.76
C ALA A 5 -25.13 -65.15 1.54
N PRO A 6 -25.25 -64.24 2.52
CA PRO A 6 -24.77 -62.88 2.39
C PRO A 6 -23.25 -62.83 2.34
N GLY A 7 -22.73 -62.10 1.33
CA GLY A 7 -21.29 -61.92 1.12
C GLY A 7 -20.62 -61.26 2.33
N ALA A 8 -19.54 -61.86 2.76
CA ALA A 8 -18.66 -61.36 3.79
C ALA A 8 -18.02 -60.04 3.35
N GLY A 9 -18.43 -58.97 4.01
CA GLY A 9 -17.76 -57.66 3.90
C GLY A 9 -16.29 -57.83 4.32
N GLN A 10 -15.37 -57.55 3.44
CA GLN A 10 -13.94 -57.45 3.75
C GLN A 10 -13.73 -56.37 4.81
N ALA A 11 -13.50 -56.79 6.04
CA ALA A 11 -13.05 -55.92 7.11
C ALA A 11 -11.68 -55.35 6.73
N ALA A 12 -11.60 -54.01 6.54
CA ALA A 12 -10.35 -53.32 6.30
C ALA A 12 -9.37 -53.65 7.45
N THR A 13 -8.26 -54.25 7.15
CA THR A 13 -7.18 -54.59 8.12
C THR A 13 -6.77 -53.32 8.87
N PRO A 14 -6.74 -53.30 10.19
CA PRO A 14 -6.31 -52.14 10.94
C PRO A 14 -4.86 -51.82 10.65
N ARG A 15 -4.56 -50.64 10.09
CA ARG A 15 -3.20 -50.17 9.80
C ARG A 15 -2.37 -50.22 11.09
N SER A 16 -1.15 -50.77 11.05
CA SER A 16 -0.27 -50.86 12.20
C SER A 16 0.04 -49.48 12.80
N PHE A 17 0.33 -49.42 14.11
CA PHE A 17 0.71 -48.17 14.79
C PHE A 17 1.89 -47.45 14.06
N PHE A 18 2.90 -48.20 13.62
CA PHE A 18 4.04 -47.67 12.86
C PHE A 18 3.63 -47.07 11.51
N GLN A 19 2.65 -47.64 10.81
CA GLN A 19 2.15 -47.12 9.56
C GLN A 19 1.42 -45.76 9.79
N ARG A 20 0.60 -45.71 10.82
CA ARG A 20 -0.09 -44.46 11.23
C ARG A 20 0.90 -43.37 11.63
N PHE A 21 1.97 -43.72 12.32
CA PHE A 21 3.03 -42.77 12.71
C PHE A 21 3.83 -42.26 11.51
N LYS A 22 4.15 -43.14 10.55
CA LYS A 22 4.80 -42.77 9.29
C LYS A 22 3.91 -41.89 8.42
N ASP A 23 2.64 -42.24 8.28
CA ASP A 23 1.65 -41.48 7.51
C ASP A 23 1.42 -40.10 8.13
N ALA A 24 1.36 -39.99 9.48
CA ALA A 24 1.26 -38.72 10.19
C ALA A 24 2.51 -37.85 10.01
N GLY A 25 3.69 -38.43 10.07
CA GLY A 25 4.94 -37.73 9.82
C GLY A 25 5.04 -37.20 8.39
N GLN A 26 4.65 -38.00 7.41
CA GLN A 26 4.61 -37.60 6.01
C GLN A 26 3.57 -36.48 5.77
N ALA A 27 2.37 -36.59 6.36
CA ALA A 27 1.34 -35.56 6.25
C ALA A 27 1.79 -34.21 6.81
N VAL A 28 2.57 -34.18 7.90
CA VAL A 28 3.14 -32.95 8.46
C VAL A 28 4.18 -32.36 7.52
N LEU A 29 5.03 -33.18 6.91
CA LEU A 29 6.03 -32.73 5.92
C LEU A 29 5.35 -32.15 4.68
N ASP A 30 4.29 -32.81 4.19
CA ASP A 30 3.56 -32.39 3.02
C ASP A 30 2.79 -31.05 3.28
N LYS A 31 2.20 -30.87 4.47
CA LYS A 31 1.60 -29.60 4.89
C LYS A 31 2.62 -28.47 4.91
N ARG A 32 3.80 -28.69 5.50
CA ARG A 32 4.87 -27.67 5.53
C ARG A 32 5.35 -27.31 4.14
N LYS A 33 5.54 -28.31 3.28
CA LYS A 33 5.96 -28.10 1.88
C LYS A 33 4.92 -27.30 1.10
N LEU A 34 3.64 -27.62 1.26
CA LEU A 34 2.55 -26.87 0.61
C LEU A 34 2.47 -25.43 1.09
N LYS A 35 2.55 -25.20 2.42
CA LYS A 35 2.58 -23.84 2.97
C LYS A 35 3.78 -23.03 2.45
N SER A 36 4.97 -23.64 2.40
CA SER A 36 6.18 -23.00 1.87
C SER A 36 6.02 -22.63 0.40
N LEU A 37 5.51 -23.56 -0.42
CA LEU A 37 5.24 -23.31 -1.83
C LEU A 37 4.25 -22.15 -2.03
N LEU A 38 3.14 -22.14 -1.28
CA LEU A 38 2.16 -21.04 -1.33
C LEU A 38 2.78 -19.70 -0.96
N LEU A 39 3.56 -19.63 0.12
CA LEU A 39 4.23 -18.39 0.53
C LEU A 39 5.26 -17.90 -0.50
N GLU A 40 5.93 -18.81 -1.19
CA GLU A 40 6.86 -18.49 -2.27
C GLU A 40 6.12 -17.99 -3.50
N SER A 41 5.09 -18.71 -3.96
CA SER A 41 4.29 -18.34 -5.12
C SER A 41 3.58 -16.99 -4.97
N VAL A 42 3.13 -16.62 -3.76
CA VAL A 42 2.51 -15.30 -3.54
C VAL A 42 3.52 -14.18 -3.22
N SER A 43 4.80 -14.48 -3.20
CA SER A 43 5.83 -13.49 -2.81
C SER A 43 5.92 -12.30 -3.75
N ASP A 44 5.54 -12.47 -5.00
CA ASP A 44 5.41 -11.42 -6.00
C ASP A 44 3.98 -10.86 -6.13
N GLY A 45 3.02 -11.40 -5.37
CA GLY A 45 1.61 -10.98 -5.35
C GLY A 45 0.77 -11.53 -6.51
N VAL A 46 1.26 -12.50 -7.26
CA VAL A 46 0.56 -13.13 -8.39
C VAL A 46 0.62 -14.64 -8.24
N LEU A 47 -0.52 -15.32 -8.41
CA LEU A 47 -0.57 -16.76 -8.59
C LEU A 47 -0.76 -17.05 -10.08
N THR A 48 0.28 -17.59 -10.70
CA THR A 48 0.23 -18.00 -12.12
C THR A 48 -0.62 -19.27 -12.30
N ALA A 49 -1.03 -19.54 -13.52
CA ALA A 49 -1.81 -20.74 -13.82
C ALA A 49 -0.99 -22.01 -13.52
N GLU A 50 0.30 -21.99 -13.83
CA GLU A 50 1.24 -23.08 -13.56
C GLU A 50 1.38 -23.36 -12.07
N GLU A 51 1.57 -22.31 -11.25
CA GLU A 51 1.65 -22.43 -9.79
C GLU A 51 0.34 -22.94 -9.17
N LEU A 52 -0.79 -22.48 -9.68
CA LEU A 52 -2.10 -22.98 -9.25
C LEU A 52 -2.29 -24.47 -9.57
N GLU A 53 -1.84 -24.94 -10.73
CA GLU A 53 -1.88 -26.36 -11.08
C GLU A 53 -0.95 -27.19 -10.20
N GLU A 54 0.26 -26.71 -9.93
CA GLU A 54 1.22 -27.38 -9.03
C GLU A 54 0.67 -27.50 -7.61
N ILE A 55 0.10 -26.42 -7.07
CA ILE A 55 -0.56 -26.40 -5.77
C ILE A 55 -1.72 -27.39 -5.73
N ARG A 56 -2.61 -27.41 -6.75
CA ARG A 56 -3.75 -28.33 -6.84
C ARG A 56 -3.27 -29.79 -6.92
N ALA A 57 -2.25 -30.06 -7.72
CA ALA A 57 -1.67 -31.40 -7.84
C ALA A 57 -1.08 -31.87 -6.52
N LEU A 58 -0.39 -31.00 -5.77
CA LEU A 58 0.14 -31.31 -4.45
C LEU A 58 -0.99 -31.56 -3.44
N MET A 59 -2.04 -30.74 -3.43
CA MET A 59 -3.22 -30.94 -2.59
C MET A 59 -3.90 -32.29 -2.86
N ALA A 60 -4.15 -32.63 -4.13
CA ALA A 60 -4.76 -33.89 -4.52
C ALA A 60 -3.91 -35.09 -4.10
N ARG A 61 -2.58 -35.02 -4.24
CA ARG A 61 -1.67 -36.08 -3.85
C ARG A 61 -1.60 -36.28 -2.33
N THR A 62 -1.69 -35.20 -1.56
CA THR A 62 -1.52 -35.19 -0.11
C THR A 62 -2.84 -35.34 0.66
N GLY A 63 -3.98 -35.22 -0.03
CA GLY A 63 -5.30 -35.22 0.60
C GLY A 63 -5.58 -33.98 1.46
N ILE A 64 -4.83 -32.90 1.21
CA ILE A 64 -5.04 -31.60 1.89
C ILE A 64 -6.20 -30.90 1.21
N ASP A 65 -7.19 -30.51 1.99
CA ASP A 65 -8.37 -29.79 1.51
C ASP A 65 -8.26 -28.26 1.68
N LYS A 66 -9.28 -27.55 1.19
CA LYS A 66 -9.34 -26.08 1.26
C LYS A 66 -9.43 -25.53 2.70
N SER A 67 -9.91 -26.34 3.66
CA SER A 67 -10.01 -25.87 5.05
C SER A 67 -8.64 -25.58 5.66
N ILE A 68 -7.65 -26.35 5.28
CA ILE A 68 -6.25 -26.15 5.68
C ILE A 68 -5.65 -24.90 5.02
N LEU A 69 -6.03 -24.61 3.77
CA LEU A 69 -5.62 -23.35 3.12
C LEU A 69 -6.19 -22.15 3.87
N ALA A 70 -7.43 -22.22 4.31
CA ALA A 70 -8.07 -21.17 5.09
C ALA A 70 -7.36 -20.92 6.43
N GLU A 71 -6.84 -21.95 7.11
CA GLU A 71 -6.03 -21.82 8.34
C GLU A 71 -4.75 -20.98 8.11
N TRP A 72 -4.17 -21.05 6.93
CA TRP A 72 -2.94 -20.30 6.58
C TRP A 72 -3.22 -18.98 5.86
N GLY A 73 -4.49 -18.71 5.61
CA GLY A 73 -4.92 -17.64 4.73
C GLY A 73 -4.47 -16.27 5.18
N GLU A 74 -4.42 -16.01 6.50
CA GLU A 74 -3.94 -14.74 7.02
C GLU A 74 -2.46 -14.52 6.66
N ASP A 75 -1.57 -15.50 6.93
CA ASP A 75 -0.14 -15.42 6.64
C ASP A 75 0.13 -15.25 5.14
N ILE A 76 -0.58 -16.03 4.32
CA ILE A 76 -0.38 -16.05 2.87
C ILE A 76 -0.87 -14.74 2.26
N LEU A 77 -2.05 -14.26 2.66
CA LEU A 77 -2.58 -12.99 2.17
C LEU A 77 -1.76 -11.79 2.65
N GLU A 78 -1.25 -11.82 3.89
CA GLU A 78 -0.32 -10.79 4.39
C GLU A 78 0.91 -10.71 3.48
N ARG A 79 1.51 -11.85 3.16
CA ARG A 79 2.67 -11.92 2.25
C ARG A 79 2.35 -11.38 0.86
N ALA A 80 1.19 -11.73 0.30
CA ALA A 80 0.74 -11.23 -0.99
C ALA A 80 0.51 -9.70 -0.97
N VAL A 81 -0.13 -9.17 0.08
CA VAL A 81 -0.34 -7.72 0.25
C VAL A 81 0.97 -6.97 0.44
N ASP A 82 1.93 -7.55 1.18
CA ASP A 82 3.26 -6.96 1.39
C ASP A 82 4.09 -6.86 0.10
N SER A 83 3.76 -7.64 -0.93
CA SER A 83 4.41 -7.55 -2.24
C SER A 83 4.04 -6.28 -3.00
N ILE A 84 2.94 -5.59 -2.62
CA ILE A 84 2.50 -4.36 -3.26
C ILE A 84 3.26 -3.18 -2.68
N SER A 85 3.80 -2.37 -3.56
CA SER A 85 4.50 -1.12 -3.23
C SER A 85 4.12 -0.03 -4.24
N LEU A 86 4.41 1.22 -3.94
CA LEU A 86 4.16 2.31 -4.90
C LEU A 86 4.90 2.12 -6.23
N SER A 87 6.05 1.44 -6.24
CA SER A 87 6.84 1.23 -7.46
C SER A 87 6.20 0.24 -8.43
N ASN A 88 5.44 -0.74 -7.92
CA ASN A 88 4.82 -1.80 -8.73
C ASN A 88 3.29 -1.78 -8.71
N LEU A 89 2.68 -0.73 -8.15
CA LEU A 89 1.24 -0.62 -7.99
C LEU A 89 0.52 -0.50 -9.34
N SER A 90 -0.44 -1.38 -9.58
CA SER A 90 -1.44 -1.30 -10.65
C SER A 90 -2.75 -1.90 -10.18
N LEU A 91 -3.87 -1.62 -10.88
CA LEU A 91 -5.15 -2.27 -10.57
C LEU A 91 -5.09 -3.77 -10.83
N GLU A 92 -4.39 -4.19 -11.88
CA GLU A 92 -4.19 -5.59 -12.24
C GLU A 92 -3.50 -6.34 -11.08
N ARG A 93 -2.47 -5.72 -10.47
CA ARG A 93 -1.78 -6.31 -9.33
C ARG A 93 -2.65 -6.42 -8.09
N VAL A 94 -3.46 -5.41 -7.79
CA VAL A 94 -4.42 -5.46 -6.70
C VAL A 94 -5.43 -6.59 -6.93
N HIS A 95 -5.97 -6.74 -8.14
CA HIS A 95 -6.87 -7.84 -8.49
C HIS A 95 -6.21 -9.21 -8.38
N SER A 96 -4.92 -9.33 -8.73
CA SER A 96 -4.18 -10.59 -8.57
C SER A 96 -4.12 -11.01 -7.10
N VAL A 97 -3.82 -10.08 -6.18
CA VAL A 97 -3.81 -10.37 -4.75
C VAL A 97 -5.21 -10.70 -4.21
N GLU A 98 -6.27 -10.08 -4.74
CA GLU A 98 -7.66 -10.45 -4.42
C GLU A 98 -7.97 -11.89 -4.85
N SER A 99 -7.50 -12.30 -6.02
CA SER A 99 -7.66 -13.67 -6.53
C SER A 99 -6.95 -14.69 -5.63
N VAL A 100 -5.83 -14.33 -4.99
CA VAL A 100 -5.19 -15.17 -3.96
C VAL A 100 -6.14 -15.42 -2.81
N LYS A 101 -6.80 -14.38 -2.27
CA LYS A 101 -7.79 -14.52 -1.18
C LYS A 101 -8.92 -15.46 -1.56
N ASP A 102 -9.48 -15.29 -2.77
CA ASP A 102 -10.59 -16.11 -3.27
C ASP A 102 -10.17 -17.58 -3.44
N PHE A 103 -8.95 -17.80 -3.92
CA PHE A 103 -8.36 -19.15 -4.01
C PHE A 103 -8.23 -19.82 -2.64
N LEU A 104 -7.76 -19.08 -1.63
CA LEU A 104 -7.58 -19.59 -0.27
C LEU A 104 -8.91 -19.87 0.44
N GLY A 105 -10.01 -19.24 0.04
CA GLY A 105 -11.32 -19.40 0.63
C GLY A 105 -11.42 -18.86 2.07
N VAL A 106 -10.65 -17.83 2.40
CA VAL A 106 -10.58 -17.26 3.75
C VAL A 106 -11.75 -16.30 3.97
N GLU A 107 -12.35 -16.39 5.15
CA GLU A 107 -13.41 -15.46 5.55
C GLU A 107 -12.87 -14.04 5.75
N ASN A 108 -13.64 -13.04 5.32
CA ASN A 108 -13.28 -11.62 5.43
C ASN A 108 -13.01 -11.18 6.87
N SER A 109 -13.69 -11.77 7.84
CA SER A 109 -13.49 -11.49 9.28
C SER A 109 -12.07 -11.78 9.75
N VAL A 110 -11.44 -12.83 9.21
CA VAL A 110 -10.09 -13.25 9.57
C VAL A 110 -9.02 -12.32 8.97
N VAL A 111 -9.26 -11.83 7.75
CA VAL A 111 -8.29 -11.05 6.97
C VAL A 111 -8.67 -9.58 6.81
N GLN A 112 -9.41 -9.04 7.75
CA GLN A 112 -9.93 -7.68 7.69
C GLN A 112 -8.84 -6.59 7.52
N LYS A 113 -7.70 -6.77 8.20
CA LYS A 113 -6.55 -5.84 8.09
C LYS A 113 -5.97 -5.85 6.68
N GLN A 114 -5.79 -7.02 6.11
CA GLN A 114 -5.26 -7.22 4.76
C GLN A 114 -6.21 -6.61 3.71
N LEU A 115 -7.52 -6.80 3.89
CA LEU A 115 -8.53 -6.20 3.02
C LEU A 115 -8.53 -4.66 3.09
N GLN A 116 -8.42 -4.07 4.27
CA GLN A 116 -8.29 -2.61 4.42
C GLN A 116 -7.04 -2.07 3.69
N ARG A 117 -5.91 -2.79 3.76
CA ARG A 117 -4.70 -2.44 3.04
C ARG A 117 -4.89 -2.58 1.51
N LEU A 118 -5.57 -3.63 1.05
CA LEU A 118 -5.91 -3.80 -0.37
C LEU A 118 -6.84 -2.71 -0.87
N ASP A 119 -7.85 -2.32 -0.11
CA ASP A 119 -8.75 -1.22 -0.44
C ASP A 119 -7.98 0.10 -0.58
N ARG A 120 -7.03 0.35 0.31
CA ARG A 120 -6.13 1.49 0.19
C ARG A 120 -5.28 1.43 -1.09
N TRP A 121 -4.67 0.30 -1.41
CA TRP A 121 -3.91 0.11 -2.64
C TRP A 121 -4.78 0.27 -3.89
N ARG A 122 -5.99 -0.28 -3.86
CA ARG A 122 -6.97 -0.10 -4.96
C ARG A 122 -7.32 1.37 -5.17
N TYR A 123 -7.54 2.11 -4.08
CA TYR A 123 -7.82 3.54 -4.14
C TYR A 123 -6.66 4.32 -4.78
N ILE A 124 -5.42 4.06 -4.34
CA ILE A 124 -4.22 4.71 -4.91
C ILE A 124 -4.03 4.32 -6.39
N ALA A 125 -4.23 3.04 -6.74
CA ALA A 125 -4.15 2.58 -8.13
C ALA A 125 -5.21 3.23 -9.04
N THR A 126 -6.40 3.50 -8.50
CA THR A 126 -7.47 4.21 -9.22
C THR A 126 -7.08 5.67 -9.49
N ILE A 127 -6.44 6.34 -8.53
CA ILE A 127 -5.88 7.68 -8.72
C ILE A 127 -4.80 7.64 -9.81
N ARG A 128 -3.91 6.65 -9.77
CA ARG A 128 -2.84 6.44 -10.75
C ARG A 128 -3.36 6.28 -12.18
N LYS A 129 -4.53 5.68 -12.36
CA LYS A 129 -5.22 5.61 -13.66
C LYS A 129 -5.86 6.94 -14.09
N GLY A 130 -5.73 8.00 -13.29
CA GLY A 130 -6.19 9.35 -13.63
C GLY A 130 -7.56 9.73 -13.08
N THR A 131 -8.19 8.87 -12.25
CA THR A 131 -9.43 9.18 -11.54
C THR A 131 -9.09 9.90 -10.24
N LEU A 132 -9.03 11.23 -10.31
CA LEU A 132 -8.73 12.05 -9.13
C LEU A 132 -9.98 12.19 -8.26
N PRO A 133 -9.82 12.16 -6.91
CA PRO A 133 -10.92 12.46 -6.00
C PRO A 133 -11.39 13.92 -6.15
N VAL A 134 -12.63 14.18 -5.79
CA VAL A 134 -13.20 15.53 -5.68
C VAL A 134 -13.73 15.69 -4.27
N GLN A 135 -13.35 16.80 -3.62
CA GLN A 135 -13.76 17.11 -2.26
C GLN A 135 -14.30 18.53 -2.17
N ASP A 136 -15.26 18.73 -1.29
CA ASP A 136 -15.77 20.07 -0.98
C ASP A 136 -15.02 20.69 0.19
N VAL A 137 -14.66 21.95 0.06
CA VAL A 137 -13.98 22.72 1.11
C VAL A 137 -14.74 23.98 1.41
N LYS A 138 -15.06 24.17 2.68
CA LYS A 138 -15.65 25.42 3.17
C LYS A 138 -14.59 26.52 3.23
N ASN A 139 -14.98 27.75 2.93
CA ASN A 139 -14.15 28.96 3.08
C ASN A 139 -12.92 29.03 2.15
N LEU A 140 -12.88 28.27 1.07
CA LEU A 140 -11.87 28.45 0.02
C LEU A 140 -12.53 29.05 -1.23
N VAL A 141 -12.06 30.23 -1.63
CA VAL A 141 -12.48 30.84 -2.91
C VAL A 141 -11.75 30.11 -4.05
N LEU A 142 -12.50 29.34 -4.80
CA LEU A 142 -12.00 28.64 -5.97
C LEU A 142 -11.95 29.55 -7.19
N ARG A 143 -10.96 29.35 -8.05
CA ARG A 143 -10.87 29.98 -9.36
C ARG A 143 -11.84 29.32 -10.34
N LYS A 144 -12.04 29.95 -11.48
CA LYS A 144 -12.84 29.32 -12.56
C LYS A 144 -12.27 27.93 -12.92
N ASN A 145 -13.10 26.90 -12.89
CA ASN A 145 -12.75 25.49 -13.16
C ASN A 145 -11.72 24.88 -12.18
N GLU A 146 -11.49 25.49 -11.04
CA GLU A 146 -10.63 24.92 -10.01
C GLU A 146 -11.40 23.88 -9.20
N ILE A 147 -10.83 22.69 -9.06
CA ILE A 147 -11.40 21.54 -8.33
C ILE A 147 -10.49 21.24 -7.17
N VAL A 148 -11.07 20.97 -6.00
CA VAL A 148 -10.33 20.45 -4.84
C VAL A 148 -10.25 18.95 -4.94
N HIS A 149 -9.03 18.41 -4.91
CA HIS A 149 -8.76 16.98 -4.98
C HIS A 149 -8.49 16.35 -3.62
N TRP A 150 -7.89 17.10 -2.69
CA TRP A 150 -7.56 16.58 -1.37
C TRP A 150 -7.55 17.66 -0.31
N VAL A 151 -7.96 17.27 0.90
CA VAL A 151 -7.88 18.11 2.11
C VAL A 151 -7.28 17.29 3.21
N GLU A 152 -6.16 17.75 3.77
CA GLU A 152 -5.44 17.06 4.82
C GLU A 152 -5.22 17.99 6.00
N PRO A 153 -5.77 17.68 7.18
CA PRO A 153 -5.49 18.44 8.40
C PRO A 153 -4.02 18.27 8.80
N GLY A 154 -3.42 19.38 9.25
CA GLY A 154 -2.01 19.30 9.62
C GLY A 154 -1.45 20.58 10.22
N LYS A 155 -0.13 20.58 10.41
CA LYS A 155 0.65 21.69 10.96
C LYS A 155 1.61 22.24 9.92
N LEU A 156 1.63 23.55 9.78
CA LEU A 156 2.65 24.27 9.04
C LEU A 156 3.85 24.52 9.95
N TRP A 157 5.02 24.08 9.49
CA TRP A 157 6.28 24.26 10.21
C TRP A 157 7.16 25.28 9.49
N GLU A 158 7.93 26.06 10.27
CA GLU A 158 8.91 27.00 9.77
C GLU A 158 10.26 26.75 10.46
N GLU A 159 11.30 26.69 9.65
CA GLU A 159 12.64 26.61 10.18
C GLU A 159 13.04 27.94 10.82
N ARG A 160 13.25 27.94 12.11
CA ARG A 160 13.77 29.06 12.89
C ARG A 160 15.16 28.73 13.40
N VAL A 161 16.04 29.71 13.34
CA VAL A 161 17.44 29.57 13.81
C VAL A 161 17.44 29.30 15.31
N VAL A 162 17.83 28.07 15.68
CA VAL A 162 18.14 27.64 17.04
C VAL A 162 19.28 26.64 16.88
N SER A 163 20.43 26.95 17.39
CA SER A 163 21.68 26.22 17.21
C SER A 163 21.56 24.72 17.49
N ARG A 164 21.75 23.80 16.52
CA ARG A 164 22.40 22.46 16.54
C ARG A 164 22.17 21.53 15.33
N ARG A 165 22.99 20.45 15.22
CA ARG A 165 23.24 19.52 14.10
C ARG A 165 22.23 18.40 13.88
N TYR A 166 22.21 17.84 12.65
CA TYR A 166 21.46 16.66 12.23
C TYR A 166 22.38 15.47 11.91
N GLU A 167 22.03 14.26 12.39
CA GLU A 167 22.62 12.99 11.98
C GLU A 167 21.53 11.95 11.69
N GLY A 168 21.53 11.35 10.46
CA GLY A 168 20.65 10.26 10.09
C GLY A 168 20.61 10.02 8.59
N GLY A 169 20.50 8.75 8.19
CA GLY A 169 20.46 8.31 6.80
C GLY A 169 19.03 8.33 6.23
N SER A 170 18.90 8.70 4.95
CA SER A 170 17.65 8.60 4.21
C SER A 170 17.75 7.51 3.15
N SER A 171 16.77 6.62 3.08
CA SER A 171 16.51 5.76 1.93
C SER A 171 15.21 6.20 1.27
N GLY A 172 15.28 6.58 0.01
CA GLY A 172 14.10 7.01 -0.74
C GLY A 172 14.31 6.88 -2.24
N VAL A 173 13.22 6.70 -2.96
CA VAL A 173 13.21 6.69 -4.43
C VAL A 173 12.84 8.08 -4.93
N SER A 174 13.62 8.60 -5.87
CA SER A 174 13.28 9.85 -6.55
C SER A 174 12.88 9.56 -8.00
N PHE A 175 11.78 10.14 -8.44
CA PHE A 175 11.36 10.07 -9.83
C PHE A 175 10.92 11.44 -10.33
N ARG A 176 11.19 11.68 -11.62
CA ARG A 176 10.84 12.94 -12.25
C ARG A 176 9.39 12.88 -12.69
N ILE A 177 8.55 13.80 -12.18
CA ILE A 177 7.10 13.86 -12.48
C ILE A 177 6.82 14.80 -13.65
N ALA A 178 7.62 15.90 -13.78
CA ALA A 178 7.53 16.86 -14.86
C ALA A 178 8.90 17.50 -15.12
N LYS A 179 9.05 18.22 -16.25
CA LYS A 179 10.30 18.91 -16.56
C LYS A 179 10.63 19.94 -15.47
N GLY A 180 11.75 19.72 -14.76
CA GLY A 180 12.21 20.59 -13.67
C GLY A 180 11.64 20.26 -12.28
N ILE A 181 10.72 19.30 -12.14
CA ILE A 181 10.14 18.87 -10.85
C ILE A 181 10.53 17.43 -10.55
N THR A 182 11.27 17.22 -9.47
CA THR A 182 11.65 15.91 -8.99
C THR A 182 10.82 15.58 -7.75
N PHE A 183 10.16 14.44 -7.77
CA PHE A 183 9.44 13.91 -6.65
C PHE A 183 10.30 12.87 -5.93
N ARG A 184 10.39 12.97 -4.60
CA ARG A 184 11.10 12.00 -3.77
C ARG A 184 10.16 11.47 -2.71
N THR A 185 10.03 10.16 -2.63
CA THR A 185 9.31 9.47 -1.56
C THR A 185 10.28 8.58 -0.80
N GLY A 186 10.23 8.63 0.51
CA GLY A 186 11.08 7.80 1.38
C GLY A 186 10.74 7.98 2.84
N GLY A 187 10.90 6.91 3.60
CA GLY A 187 10.82 6.94 5.04
C GLY A 187 12.14 7.43 5.64
N THR A 188 12.10 8.48 6.43
CA THR A 188 13.26 8.90 7.23
C THR A 188 13.06 8.41 8.65
N ARG A 189 13.91 7.50 9.10
CA ARG A 189 14.13 7.26 10.53
C ARG A 189 15.39 8.00 10.91
N GLY A 190 15.26 9.10 11.65
CA GLY A 190 16.39 9.85 12.17
C GLY A 190 15.94 10.99 13.08
N GLN A 191 16.69 11.22 14.14
CA GLN A 191 16.50 12.36 15.02
C GLN A 191 17.14 13.62 14.42
N LEU A 192 16.36 14.70 14.39
CA LEU A 192 16.82 16.01 13.92
C LEU A 192 17.61 16.70 15.03
N VAL A 193 18.88 16.99 14.78
CA VAL A 193 19.77 17.79 15.66
C VAL A 193 20.40 18.86 14.79
N THR A 194 19.90 20.08 14.78
CA THR A 194 20.41 21.15 13.91
C THR A 194 20.45 22.51 14.57
N ASP A 195 21.24 23.39 13.99
CA ASP A 195 21.33 24.82 14.33
C ASP A 195 20.06 25.62 13.95
N THR A 196 19.12 25.01 13.27
CA THR A 196 17.79 25.53 13.00
C THR A 196 16.77 24.50 13.44
N ALA A 197 15.87 24.85 14.33
CA ALA A 197 14.75 24.01 14.72
C ALA A 197 13.53 24.33 13.89
N ASP A 198 12.88 23.28 13.38
CA ASP A 198 11.53 23.40 12.86
C ASP A 198 10.58 23.65 14.02
N VAL A 199 9.79 24.70 13.93
CA VAL A 199 8.73 25.01 14.91
C VAL A 199 7.38 25.06 14.24
N PRO A 200 6.32 24.53 14.86
CA PRO A 200 4.97 24.64 14.32
C PRO A 200 4.52 26.11 14.47
N ILE A 201 4.02 26.68 13.37
CA ILE A 201 3.62 28.09 13.32
C ILE A 201 2.13 28.28 13.04
N SER A 202 1.45 27.26 12.56
CA SER A 202 0.00 27.29 12.31
C SER A 202 -0.56 25.89 12.20
N GLU A 203 -1.72 25.66 12.76
CA GLU A 203 -2.55 24.48 12.51
C GLU A 203 -3.63 24.84 11.48
N GLY A 204 -4.03 23.86 10.65
CA GLY A 204 -5.01 24.10 9.61
C GLY A 204 -5.15 22.95 8.62
N ASN A 205 -5.63 23.26 7.43
CA ASN A 205 -5.84 22.29 6.36
C ASN A 205 -4.88 22.55 5.20
N PHE A 206 -4.16 21.51 4.81
CA PHE A 206 -3.46 21.47 3.55
C PHE A 206 -4.42 21.00 2.45
N ILE A 207 -4.54 21.77 1.38
CA ILE A 207 -5.53 21.58 0.33
C ILE A 207 -4.79 21.48 -1.00
N ILE A 208 -5.09 20.45 -1.77
CA ILE A 208 -4.58 20.23 -3.11
C ILE A 208 -5.72 20.47 -4.08
N THR A 209 -5.53 21.47 -4.95
CA THR A 209 -6.49 21.76 -6.01
C THR A 209 -5.90 21.38 -7.38
N SER A 210 -6.70 21.47 -8.42
CA SER A 210 -6.22 21.29 -9.81
C SER A 210 -5.22 22.39 -10.26
N HIS A 211 -5.07 23.50 -9.50
CA HIS A 211 -4.28 24.68 -9.91
C HIS A 211 -3.17 25.06 -8.93
N ARG A 212 -3.29 24.73 -7.65
CA ARG A 212 -2.40 25.20 -6.59
C ARG A 212 -2.44 24.33 -5.35
N LEU A 213 -1.40 24.48 -4.53
CA LEU A 213 -1.39 24.04 -3.15
C LEU A 213 -1.81 25.19 -2.25
N VAL A 214 -2.67 24.91 -1.27
CA VAL A 214 -3.16 25.90 -0.31
C VAL A 214 -2.97 25.34 1.10
N PHE A 215 -2.56 26.19 2.03
CA PHE A 215 -2.65 25.91 3.46
C PHE A 215 -3.55 26.97 4.07
N GLN A 216 -4.68 26.54 4.60
CA GLN A 216 -5.60 27.38 5.37
C GLN A 216 -5.34 27.15 6.85
N GLY A 217 -4.53 28.01 7.44
CA GLY A 217 -4.16 27.90 8.85
C GLY A 217 -4.83 28.95 9.71
N GLN A 218 -4.94 28.66 10.99
CA GLN A 218 -5.51 29.57 11.98
C GLN A 218 -4.65 30.84 12.17
N ALA A 219 -3.32 30.68 12.20
CA ALA A 219 -2.37 31.78 12.41
C ALA A 219 -1.68 32.23 11.12
N LYS A 220 -1.42 31.31 10.19
CA LYS A 220 -0.73 31.59 8.93
C LYS A 220 -1.30 30.73 7.80
N SER A 221 -1.60 31.37 6.69
CA SER A 221 -2.08 30.73 5.46
C SER A 221 -1.17 31.07 4.29
N PHE A 222 -1.19 30.25 3.27
CA PHE A 222 -0.49 30.52 2.01
C PHE A 222 -1.15 29.80 0.84
N GLU A 223 -0.85 30.21 -0.37
CA GLU A 223 -1.11 29.50 -1.60
C GLU A 223 0.13 29.48 -2.48
N THR A 224 0.30 28.38 -3.24
CA THR A 224 1.42 28.21 -4.18
C THR A 224 0.91 27.54 -5.44
N LYS A 225 1.04 28.21 -6.58
CA LYS A 225 0.72 27.61 -7.88
C LYS A 225 1.74 26.55 -8.25
N PHE A 226 1.33 25.54 -9.00
CA PHE A 226 2.23 24.45 -9.40
C PHE A 226 3.42 24.93 -10.25
N ASP A 227 3.25 25.98 -11.08
CA ASP A 227 4.33 26.59 -11.87
C ASP A 227 5.44 27.25 -11.03
N LYS A 228 5.20 27.47 -9.74
CA LYS A 228 6.18 28.04 -8.79
C LYS A 228 6.90 27.00 -7.96
N ILE A 229 6.53 25.75 -8.05
CA ILE A 229 7.13 24.67 -7.28
C ILE A 229 8.39 24.18 -8.02
N LEU A 230 9.51 24.14 -7.32
CA LEU A 230 10.79 23.67 -7.84
C LEU A 230 11.02 22.20 -7.54
N ASP A 231 10.70 21.78 -6.31
CA ASP A 231 10.85 20.41 -5.85
C ASP A 231 9.80 20.06 -4.81
N ILE A 232 9.48 18.78 -4.70
CA ILE A 232 8.58 18.22 -3.69
C ILE A 232 9.23 17.00 -3.09
N HIS A 233 9.31 16.98 -1.74
CA HIS A 233 9.67 15.83 -0.95
C HIS A 233 8.44 15.39 -0.15
N ASN A 234 7.96 14.20 -0.43
CA ASN A 234 6.82 13.63 0.29
C ASN A 234 7.30 12.62 1.33
N HIS A 235 6.71 12.69 2.50
CA HIS A 235 6.87 11.75 3.60
C HIS A 235 5.50 11.11 3.89
N LEU A 236 5.48 10.02 4.64
CA LEU A 236 4.22 9.36 4.98
C LEU A 236 3.29 10.29 5.79
N ASP A 237 3.88 11.10 6.65
CA ASP A 237 3.20 12.02 7.57
C ASP A 237 3.40 13.51 7.22
N GLY A 238 3.86 13.83 6.00
CA GLY A 238 4.07 15.22 5.65
C GLY A 238 4.64 15.47 4.27
N ILE A 239 4.73 16.75 3.92
CA ILE A 239 5.29 17.23 2.65
C ILE A 239 6.21 18.42 2.89
N ARG A 240 7.30 18.42 2.16
CA ARG A 240 8.20 19.57 2.04
C ARG A 240 8.30 19.95 0.56
N PHE A 241 8.21 21.22 0.23
CA PHE A 241 8.40 21.70 -1.12
C PHE A 241 9.05 23.08 -1.15
N SER A 242 9.81 23.34 -2.22
CA SER A 242 10.50 24.62 -2.47
C SER A 242 9.75 25.41 -3.54
N GLU A 243 9.74 26.72 -3.40
CA GLU A 243 9.12 27.66 -4.32
C GLU A 243 10.19 28.52 -5.00
N SER A 244 10.01 28.85 -6.28
CA SER A 244 10.96 29.67 -7.07
C SER A 244 11.17 31.08 -6.51
N ASN A 245 10.25 31.58 -5.72
CA ASN A 245 10.28 32.94 -5.13
C ASN A 245 10.48 32.95 -3.61
N LYS A 246 10.87 31.82 -3.01
CA LYS A 246 11.11 31.69 -1.58
C LYS A 246 12.46 31.03 -1.31
N GLN A 247 13.16 31.57 -0.31
CA GLN A 247 14.45 31.00 0.11
C GLN A 247 14.30 29.73 0.98
N LYS A 248 13.21 29.65 1.75
CA LYS A 248 12.96 28.53 2.66
C LYS A 248 11.85 27.65 2.13
N PRO A 249 12.00 26.33 2.18
CA PRO A 249 10.95 25.40 1.80
C PRO A 249 9.75 25.47 2.75
N ARG A 250 8.59 25.14 2.23
CA ARG A 250 7.38 24.88 3.02
C ARG A 250 7.44 23.48 3.58
N LYS A 251 7.06 23.31 4.85
CA LYS A 251 6.97 22.01 5.53
C LYS A 251 5.61 21.89 6.17
N ILE A 252 4.88 20.86 5.81
CA ILE A 252 3.55 20.56 6.36
C ILE A 252 3.60 19.14 6.90
N GLN A 253 3.27 18.98 8.18
CA GLN A 253 3.08 17.69 8.80
C GLN A 253 1.59 17.37 8.83
N TYR A 254 1.22 16.21 8.37
CA TYR A 254 -0.16 15.70 8.38
C TYR A 254 -0.49 15.09 9.75
N TYR A 255 -1.76 15.08 10.10
CA TYR A 255 -2.24 14.32 11.26
C TYR A 255 -2.51 12.84 10.92
N SER A 256 -2.46 12.49 9.66
CA SER A 256 -2.66 11.15 9.14
C SER A 256 -1.42 10.63 8.43
N ALA A 257 -1.45 9.36 8.04
CA ALA A 257 -0.44 8.71 7.21
C ALA A 257 -0.88 8.62 5.74
N ASN A 258 -1.37 9.73 5.15
CA ASN A 258 -1.89 9.77 3.78
C ASN A 258 -0.87 10.23 2.74
N GLY A 259 0.41 10.25 3.08
CA GLY A 259 1.46 10.71 2.18
C GLY A 259 1.51 9.95 0.84
N ASP A 260 1.25 8.64 0.83
CA ASP A 260 1.17 7.83 -0.38
C ASP A 260 0.01 8.20 -1.31
N VAL A 261 -1.15 8.55 -0.76
CA VAL A 261 -2.30 9.06 -1.52
C VAL A 261 -2.00 10.44 -2.09
N ILE A 262 -1.45 11.31 -1.26
CA ILE A 262 -1.13 12.70 -1.61
C ILE A 262 -0.10 12.75 -2.75
N VAL A 263 0.92 11.88 -2.67
CA VAL A 263 1.94 11.80 -3.73
C VAL A 263 1.34 11.40 -5.07
N GLU A 264 0.43 10.45 -5.07
CA GLU A 264 -0.18 9.99 -6.31
C GLU A 264 -1.10 11.07 -6.93
N ILE A 265 -1.89 11.76 -6.08
CA ILE A 265 -2.71 12.90 -6.53
C ILE A 265 -1.84 13.99 -7.16
N LEU A 266 -0.76 14.39 -6.48
CA LEU A 266 0.16 15.40 -6.99
C LEU A 266 0.84 14.96 -8.30
N SER A 267 1.26 13.69 -8.38
CA SER A 267 1.86 13.12 -9.60
C SER A 267 0.91 13.23 -10.79
N GLN A 268 -0.36 12.89 -10.61
CA GLN A 268 -1.36 12.97 -11.67
C GLN A 268 -1.68 14.42 -12.10
N ILE A 269 -1.76 15.34 -11.15
CA ILE A 269 -2.02 16.75 -11.45
C ILE A 269 -0.82 17.36 -12.21
N LEU A 270 0.39 17.13 -11.74
CA LEU A 270 1.61 17.67 -12.31
C LEU A 270 1.90 17.10 -13.70
N ALA A 271 1.63 15.80 -13.91
CA ALA A 271 1.74 15.17 -15.22
C ALA A 271 0.79 15.81 -16.25
N LYS A 272 -0.45 16.12 -15.86
CA LYS A 272 -1.43 16.80 -16.71
C LYS A 272 -1.04 18.27 -16.99
N SER A 273 -0.43 18.93 -16.00
CA SER A 273 0.01 20.33 -16.15
C SER A 273 1.25 20.46 -17.04
N GLY A 274 2.16 19.50 -17.01
CA GLY A 274 3.39 19.47 -17.83
C GLY A 274 3.17 19.04 -19.28
N ALA A 275 2.05 18.38 -19.59
CA ALA A 275 1.68 18.04 -20.96
C ALA A 275 1.16 19.24 -21.80
N GLY A 276 0.97 20.39 -21.14
CA GLY A 276 0.53 21.64 -21.80
C GLY A 276 1.65 22.64 -22.12
N ILE A 277 2.91 22.29 -21.89
CA ILE A 277 4.06 23.14 -22.23
C ILE A 277 4.94 22.35 -23.22
N GLY A 278 4.43 22.18 -24.40
CA GLY A 278 5.12 21.75 -25.62
C GLY A 278 5.20 22.88 -26.59
#